data_041677640bc2b4def7bfb36e8fc98145
#
_entry.id   041677640bc2b4def7bfb36e8fc98145
#
_cell.length_a   1.000
_cell.length_b   1.000
_cell.length_c   1.000
_cell.angle_alpha   90.00
_cell.angle_beta   90.00
_cell.angle_gamma   90.00
#
_symmetry.space_group_name_H-M   'P 1'
#
loop_
_entity.id
_entity.type
_entity.pdbx_description
1 polymer ?
#
loop_
_entity_poly.entity_id
_entity_poly.type
_entity_poly.pdbx_seq_one_letter_code
_entity_poly.pdbx_strand_id
1 'polypeptide(L)'
;MIDLSRYKAKDNKTVREHSDDVIQRAMTLYDRGYIKEERIYKMLLKACEYHDYGKINREFQHRIECKTKFDVEHEISHNVLSIYFIDPRIDDYEIIACSVLFHHNYCEELDVMQNQKELINELLHDFSEDIYPIGNRMIKKIEELINEIDENKYNKNPKLFEIKTKQHNELVKVKGLLHRCDYSASAETDIEYPADYLTDKLDNMMKEWQKEKPEAGWNELQEFCRKHTDDNIIVTA
;
A
#
# COMPACT_ATOMS: atom_id res chain seq x y z
N MET A 1 -7.14 21.28 -9.95
CA MET A 1 -7.07 19.79 -9.88
C MET A 1 -6.07 19.28 -10.90
N ILE A 2 -5.08 18.52 -10.48
CA ILE A 2 -3.96 18.05 -11.30
C ILE A 2 -4.43 16.97 -12.27
N ASP A 3 -4.04 17.07 -13.54
CA ASP A 3 -4.31 16.06 -14.56
C ASP A 3 -3.22 14.96 -14.53
N LEU A 4 -3.45 13.92 -13.72
CA LEU A 4 -2.51 12.81 -13.53
C LEU A 4 -2.26 11.97 -14.79
N SER A 5 -3.08 12.11 -15.86
CA SER A 5 -2.89 11.40 -17.12
C SER A 5 -1.67 11.92 -17.92
N ARG A 6 -1.14 13.08 -17.54
CA ARG A 6 0.03 13.71 -18.17
C ARG A 6 1.36 13.18 -17.65
N TYR A 7 1.36 12.48 -16.50
CA TYR A 7 2.56 12.06 -15.80
C TYR A 7 2.69 10.54 -15.81
N LYS A 8 3.89 10.05 -16.03
CA LYS A 8 4.20 8.61 -16.04
C LYS A 8 4.37 8.07 -14.61
N ALA A 9 3.74 6.96 -14.30
CA ALA A 9 4.05 6.15 -13.13
C ALA A 9 5.18 5.16 -13.42
N LYS A 10 5.23 4.64 -14.65
CA LYS A 10 6.27 3.77 -15.23
C LYS A 10 6.29 3.95 -16.75
N ASP A 11 7.22 3.31 -17.46
CA ASP A 11 7.45 3.51 -18.91
C ASP A 11 6.16 3.48 -19.76
N ASN A 12 5.25 2.58 -19.47
CA ASN A 12 4.05 2.29 -20.27
C ASN A 12 2.72 2.65 -19.57
N LYS A 13 2.75 3.38 -18.45
CA LYS A 13 1.54 3.66 -17.67
C LYS A 13 1.60 5.03 -17.01
N THR A 14 0.53 5.78 -17.08
CA THR A 14 0.39 7.07 -16.38
C THR A 14 0.10 6.88 -14.89
N VAL A 15 0.30 7.95 -14.11
CA VAL A 15 -0.07 7.96 -12.68
C VAL A 15 -1.57 7.73 -12.51
N ARG A 16 -2.42 8.29 -13.40
CA ARG A 16 -3.87 8.05 -13.39
C ARG A 16 -4.20 6.57 -13.58
N GLU A 17 -3.71 5.97 -14.65
CA GLU A 17 -3.99 4.57 -14.97
C GLU A 17 -3.51 3.63 -13.85
N HIS A 18 -2.34 3.88 -13.28
CA HIS A 18 -1.83 3.08 -12.19
C HIS A 18 -2.70 3.21 -10.93
N SER A 19 -3.05 4.45 -10.53
CA SER A 19 -3.93 4.68 -9.38
C SER A 19 -5.31 4.04 -9.56
N ASP A 20 -5.89 4.12 -10.77
CA ASP A 20 -7.17 3.48 -11.09
C ASP A 20 -7.08 1.94 -10.96
N ASP A 21 -5.97 1.33 -11.39
CA ASP A 21 -5.73 -0.10 -11.20
C ASP A 21 -5.61 -0.48 -9.72
N VAL A 22 -4.88 0.31 -8.93
CA VAL A 22 -4.74 0.06 -7.48
C VAL A 22 -6.08 0.18 -6.77
N ILE A 23 -6.90 1.18 -7.13
CA ILE A 23 -8.27 1.35 -6.63
C ILE A 23 -9.14 0.13 -7.02
N GLN A 24 -9.04 -0.33 -8.27
CA GLN A 24 -9.80 -1.51 -8.71
C GLN A 24 -9.44 -2.78 -7.92
N ARG A 25 -8.16 -2.95 -7.53
CA ARG A 25 -7.73 -4.03 -6.63
C ARG A 25 -8.37 -3.92 -5.25
N ALA A 26 -8.42 -2.71 -4.67
CA ALA A 26 -9.07 -2.46 -3.39
C ALA A 26 -10.58 -2.77 -3.44
N MET A 27 -11.26 -2.38 -4.52
CA MET A 27 -12.67 -2.72 -4.76
C MET A 27 -12.88 -4.24 -4.82
N THR A 28 -12.01 -4.96 -5.54
CA THR A 28 -12.06 -6.43 -5.63
C THR A 28 -11.94 -7.09 -4.26
N LEU A 29 -11.04 -6.61 -3.40
CA LEU A 29 -10.90 -7.14 -2.03
C LEU A 29 -12.15 -6.90 -1.19
N TYR A 30 -12.77 -5.72 -1.33
CA TYR A 30 -14.01 -5.39 -0.62
C TYR A 30 -15.19 -6.26 -1.10
N ASP A 31 -15.41 -6.36 -2.41
CA ASP A 31 -16.50 -7.11 -3.02
C ASP A 31 -16.43 -8.62 -2.71
N ARG A 32 -15.21 -9.14 -2.54
CA ARG A 32 -14.98 -10.54 -2.14
C ARG A 32 -14.99 -10.76 -0.62
N GLY A 33 -15.26 -9.73 0.19
CA GLY A 33 -15.41 -9.83 1.64
C GLY A 33 -14.12 -9.94 2.43
N TYR A 34 -12.94 -9.70 1.82
CA TYR A 34 -11.66 -9.63 2.54
C TYR A 34 -11.55 -8.38 3.42
N ILE A 35 -12.24 -7.31 3.04
CA ILE A 35 -12.37 -6.09 3.83
C ILE A 35 -13.80 -6.01 4.34
N LYS A 36 -14.00 -6.24 5.64
CA LYS A 36 -15.34 -6.27 6.26
C LYS A 36 -15.78 -4.91 6.81
N GLU A 37 -14.84 -4.04 7.14
CA GLU A 37 -15.09 -2.76 7.78
C GLU A 37 -15.13 -1.65 6.71
N GLU A 38 -16.30 -1.06 6.49
CA GLU A 38 -16.48 0.03 5.50
C GLU A 38 -15.54 1.21 5.74
N ARG A 39 -15.22 1.51 7.01
CA ARG A 39 -14.26 2.57 7.37
C ARG A 39 -12.86 2.25 6.85
N ILE A 40 -12.37 1.01 7.03
CA ILE A 40 -11.08 0.55 6.49
C ILE A 40 -11.07 0.65 4.97
N TYR A 41 -12.16 0.25 4.32
CA TYR A 41 -12.29 0.35 2.87
C TYR A 41 -12.20 1.80 2.37
N LYS A 42 -12.91 2.75 3.02
CA LYS A 42 -12.85 4.17 2.67
C LYS A 42 -11.44 4.76 2.83
N MET A 43 -10.74 4.44 3.93
CA MET A 43 -9.35 4.83 4.13
C MET A 43 -8.44 4.26 3.05
N LEU A 44 -8.61 2.97 2.72
CA LEU A 44 -7.84 2.30 1.68
C LEU A 44 -8.04 2.96 0.32
N LEU A 45 -9.28 3.25 -0.09
CA LEU A 45 -9.54 3.93 -1.36
C LEU A 45 -8.82 5.27 -1.45
N LYS A 46 -8.82 6.05 -0.36
CA LYS A 46 -8.08 7.32 -0.30
C LYS A 46 -6.57 7.11 -0.35
N ALA A 47 -6.05 6.13 0.36
CA ALA A 47 -4.63 5.80 0.29
C ALA A 47 -4.23 5.35 -1.13
N CYS A 48 -5.04 4.52 -1.80
CA CYS A 48 -4.84 4.13 -3.21
C CYS A 48 -4.89 5.33 -4.17
N GLU A 49 -5.77 6.30 -3.93
CA GLU A 49 -5.87 7.52 -4.74
C GLU A 49 -4.57 8.35 -4.67
N TYR A 50 -4.00 8.52 -3.49
CA TYR A 50 -2.92 9.48 -3.26
C TYR A 50 -1.51 8.86 -3.26
N HIS A 51 -1.33 7.53 -3.18
CA HIS A 51 -0.02 6.92 -2.91
C HIS A 51 1.08 7.33 -3.88
N ASP A 52 0.74 7.58 -5.13
CA ASP A 52 1.66 7.87 -6.22
C ASP A 52 1.66 9.34 -6.70
N TYR A 53 0.93 10.25 -6.05
CA TYR A 53 0.90 11.66 -6.45
C TYR A 53 2.29 12.31 -6.48
N GLY A 54 3.20 11.91 -5.60
CA GLY A 54 4.57 12.41 -5.61
C GLY A 54 5.37 12.09 -6.86
N LYS A 55 4.92 11.13 -7.70
CA LYS A 55 5.56 10.82 -8.98
C LYS A 55 5.44 11.93 -10.04
N ILE A 56 4.52 12.90 -9.84
CA ILE A 56 4.34 13.99 -10.80
C ILE A 56 5.46 15.03 -10.78
N ASN A 57 6.35 15.02 -9.77
CA ASN A 57 7.46 15.95 -9.71
C ASN A 57 8.43 15.80 -10.91
N ARG A 58 9.10 16.89 -11.27
CA ARG A 58 9.94 16.97 -12.46
C ARG A 58 11.10 15.97 -12.48
N GLU A 59 11.74 15.73 -11.33
CA GLU A 59 12.92 14.86 -11.27
C GLU A 59 12.52 13.39 -11.47
N PHE A 60 11.40 12.95 -10.86
CA PHE A 60 10.85 11.63 -11.11
C PHE A 60 10.48 11.43 -12.58
N GLN A 61 9.82 12.42 -13.22
CA GLN A 61 9.47 12.35 -14.64
C GLN A 61 10.72 12.32 -15.53
N HIS A 62 11.71 13.17 -15.23
CA HIS A 62 13.00 13.16 -15.94
C HIS A 62 13.71 11.80 -15.82
N ARG A 63 13.72 11.21 -14.63
CA ARG A 63 14.32 9.90 -14.38
C ARG A 63 13.69 8.79 -15.22
N ILE A 64 12.35 8.76 -15.33
CA ILE A 64 11.66 7.79 -16.21
C ILE A 64 12.00 8.01 -17.66
N GLU A 65 11.97 9.26 -18.14
CA GLU A 65 12.24 9.59 -19.54
C GLU A 65 13.67 9.27 -19.96
N CYS A 66 14.64 9.64 -19.14
CA CYS A 66 16.06 9.45 -19.39
C CYS A 66 16.60 8.09 -18.94
N LYS A 67 15.79 7.26 -18.25
CA LYS A 67 16.18 5.96 -17.68
C LYS A 67 17.41 6.03 -16.78
N THR A 68 17.49 7.10 -15.98
CA THR A 68 18.57 7.32 -15.02
C THR A 68 18.27 6.59 -13.69
N LYS A 69 19.25 6.54 -12.79
CA LYS A 69 19.06 6.03 -11.43
C LYS A 69 18.55 7.15 -10.51
N PHE A 70 17.95 6.74 -9.38
CA PHE A 70 17.55 7.65 -8.32
C PHE A 70 18.78 8.44 -7.79
N ASP A 71 18.62 9.75 -7.70
CA ASP A 71 19.65 10.68 -7.23
C ASP A 71 19.24 11.30 -5.89
N VAL A 72 19.88 10.85 -4.81
CA VAL A 72 19.59 11.29 -3.43
C VAL A 72 19.84 12.78 -3.17
N GLU A 73 20.62 13.45 -4.02
CA GLU A 73 20.92 14.89 -3.86
C GLU A 73 19.82 15.76 -4.48
N HIS A 74 19.08 15.23 -5.47
CA HIS A 74 18.11 15.98 -6.26
C HIS A 74 16.69 15.38 -6.21
N GLU A 75 16.54 14.14 -5.74
CA GLU A 75 15.26 13.46 -5.67
C GLU A 75 14.84 13.14 -4.24
N ILE A 76 13.55 13.21 -3.99
CA ILE A 76 12.90 12.69 -2.79
C ILE A 76 11.97 11.55 -3.21
N SER A 77 11.93 10.51 -2.39
CA SER A 77 11.04 9.37 -2.60
C SER A 77 9.58 9.85 -2.77
N HIS A 78 8.91 9.36 -3.80
CA HIS A 78 7.58 9.85 -4.17
C HIS A 78 6.53 9.65 -3.07
N ASN A 79 6.66 8.64 -2.21
CA ASN A 79 5.77 8.42 -1.08
C ASN A 79 5.84 9.59 -0.06
N VAL A 80 7.02 10.18 0.16
CA VAL A 80 7.18 11.39 0.98
C VAL A 80 6.48 12.58 0.34
N LEU A 81 6.64 12.78 -0.98
CA LEU A 81 6.01 13.89 -1.69
C LEU A 81 4.49 13.71 -1.79
N SER A 82 4.01 12.47 -1.89
CA SER A 82 2.59 12.15 -2.07
C SER A 82 1.71 12.65 -0.93
N ILE A 83 2.20 12.61 0.31
CA ILE A 83 1.38 13.03 1.46
C ILE A 83 1.07 14.53 1.48
N TYR A 84 1.83 15.35 0.77
CA TYR A 84 1.56 16.78 0.64
C TYR A 84 0.33 17.10 -0.21
N PHE A 85 -0.16 16.15 -1.01
CA PHE A 85 -1.38 16.30 -1.81
C PHE A 85 -2.65 15.88 -1.06
N ILE A 86 -2.54 15.33 0.14
CA ILE A 86 -3.68 14.86 0.93
C ILE A 86 -4.23 16.03 1.75
N ASP A 87 -5.49 16.38 1.56
CA ASP A 87 -6.15 17.42 2.37
C ASP A 87 -6.22 17.00 3.84
N PRO A 88 -5.61 17.75 4.78
CA PRO A 88 -5.60 17.40 6.19
C PRO A 88 -6.97 17.49 6.89
N ARG A 89 -8.00 17.91 6.17
CA ARG A 89 -9.38 17.99 6.68
C ARG A 89 -10.21 16.75 6.41
N ILE A 90 -9.70 15.80 5.62
CA ILE A 90 -10.42 14.54 5.40
C ILE A 90 -10.43 13.70 6.67
N ASP A 91 -11.48 12.90 6.82
CA ASP A 91 -11.59 11.94 7.93
C ASP A 91 -10.42 10.94 7.88
N ASP A 92 -9.93 10.55 9.05
CA ASP A 92 -8.85 9.56 9.19
C ASP A 92 -7.53 9.95 8.50
N TYR A 93 -7.30 11.25 8.28
CA TYR A 93 -6.12 11.80 7.59
C TYR A 93 -4.80 11.17 8.07
N GLU A 94 -4.59 11.08 9.40
CA GLU A 94 -3.33 10.57 9.95
C GLU A 94 -3.05 9.12 9.51
N ILE A 95 -4.06 8.27 9.50
CA ILE A 95 -3.92 6.87 9.07
C ILE A 95 -3.66 6.79 7.57
N ILE A 96 -4.39 7.58 6.77
CA ILE A 96 -4.24 7.63 5.32
C ILE A 96 -2.84 8.14 4.96
N ALA A 97 -2.43 9.29 5.53
CA ALA A 97 -1.12 9.88 5.28
C ALA A 97 0.03 8.95 5.69
N CYS A 98 -0.06 8.30 6.87
CA CYS A 98 0.92 7.29 7.28
C CYS A 98 0.96 6.10 6.33
N SER A 99 -0.19 5.61 5.88
CA SER A 99 -0.26 4.48 4.94
C SER A 99 0.42 4.82 3.63
N VAL A 100 0.20 6.04 3.11
CA VAL A 100 0.86 6.55 1.89
C VAL A 100 2.35 6.78 2.12
N LEU A 101 2.73 7.42 3.22
CA LEU A 101 4.13 7.70 3.53
C LEU A 101 4.98 6.43 3.61
N PHE A 102 4.45 5.38 4.21
CA PHE A 102 5.19 4.15 4.50
C PHE A 102 4.81 2.96 3.62
N HIS A 103 4.17 3.17 2.46
CA HIS A 103 3.75 2.03 1.63
C HIS A 103 4.93 1.26 1.02
N HIS A 104 6.11 1.85 0.90
CA HIS A 104 7.32 1.15 0.46
C HIS A 104 8.24 0.78 1.63
N ASN A 105 8.44 1.68 2.59
CA ASN A 105 9.45 1.51 3.63
C ASN A 105 9.02 2.15 4.94
N TYR A 106 9.71 1.86 6.07
CA TYR A 106 9.43 2.48 7.37
C TYR A 106 10.58 3.36 7.91
N CYS A 107 11.71 3.47 7.19
CA CYS A 107 12.95 3.78 7.90
C CYS A 107 13.40 5.24 7.85
N GLU A 108 13.26 5.98 6.77
CA GLU A 108 13.97 7.27 6.62
C GLU A 108 13.03 8.44 6.27
N GLU A 109 11.77 8.16 6.00
CA GLU A 109 10.83 9.15 5.46
C GLU A 109 10.62 10.34 6.41
N LEU A 110 10.56 10.12 7.72
CA LEU A 110 10.41 11.19 8.69
C LEU A 110 11.65 12.07 8.79
N ASP A 111 12.83 11.46 8.73
CA ASP A 111 14.11 12.18 8.72
C ASP A 111 14.21 13.03 7.44
N VAL A 112 13.81 12.51 6.29
CA VAL A 112 13.74 13.25 5.03
C VAL A 112 12.80 14.44 5.16
N MET A 113 11.59 14.26 5.70
CA MET A 113 10.62 15.34 5.92
C MET A 113 11.14 16.43 6.85
N GLN A 114 11.96 16.08 7.84
CA GLN A 114 12.53 17.03 8.80
C GLN A 114 13.74 17.78 8.22
N ASN A 115 14.61 17.07 7.50
CA ASN A 115 15.93 17.55 7.13
C ASN A 115 16.02 18.09 5.70
N GLN A 116 15.11 17.72 4.80
CA GLN A 116 15.15 18.08 3.38
C GLN A 116 13.99 18.98 2.94
N LYS A 117 13.52 19.85 3.81
CA LYS A 117 12.37 20.73 3.56
C LYS A 117 12.55 21.64 2.35
N GLU A 118 13.76 22.13 2.12
CA GLU A 118 14.07 22.99 0.98
C GLU A 118 13.91 22.25 -0.34
N LEU A 119 14.45 21.04 -0.43
CA LEU A 119 14.30 20.20 -1.62
C LEU A 119 12.84 19.77 -1.84
N ILE A 120 12.11 19.42 -0.78
CA ILE A 120 10.66 19.12 -0.87
C ILE A 120 9.91 20.30 -1.47
N ASN A 121 10.15 21.53 -0.96
CA ASN A 121 9.48 22.74 -1.45
C ASN A 121 9.86 23.02 -2.91
N GLU A 122 11.10 22.79 -3.31
CA GLU A 122 11.56 22.94 -4.68
C GLU A 122 10.85 21.97 -5.62
N LEU A 123 10.79 20.68 -5.26
CA LEU A 123 10.15 19.63 -6.08
C LEU A 123 8.63 19.80 -6.18
N LEU A 124 8.00 20.43 -5.20
CA LEU A 124 6.55 20.67 -5.15
C LEU A 124 6.16 22.11 -5.58
N HIS A 125 7.13 22.95 -5.95
CA HIS A 125 6.89 24.34 -6.30
C HIS A 125 5.80 24.53 -7.37
N ASP A 126 5.82 23.72 -8.43
CA ASP A 126 4.87 23.82 -9.54
C ASP A 126 3.45 23.42 -9.15
N PHE A 127 3.27 22.83 -7.98
CA PHE A 127 1.98 22.37 -7.40
C PHE A 127 1.57 23.12 -6.15
N SER A 128 2.14 24.31 -5.92
CA SER A 128 1.95 25.10 -4.68
C SER A 128 0.49 25.40 -4.34
N GLU A 129 -0.42 25.44 -5.33
CA GLU A 129 -1.86 25.65 -5.14
C GLU A 129 -2.63 24.35 -4.81
N ASP A 130 -2.04 23.18 -5.07
CA ASP A 130 -2.68 21.86 -4.91
C ASP A 130 -2.13 21.08 -3.70
N ILE A 131 -1.14 21.63 -2.98
CA ILE A 131 -0.49 20.96 -1.84
C ILE A 131 -0.90 21.58 -0.49
N TYR A 132 -0.75 20.78 0.55
CA TYR A 132 -1.02 21.16 1.94
C TYR A 132 0.28 21.07 2.76
N PRO A 133 0.70 22.14 3.44
CA PRO A 133 1.93 22.13 4.22
C PRO A 133 1.83 21.20 5.44
N ILE A 134 2.88 20.40 5.64
CA ILE A 134 2.97 19.49 6.78
C ILE A 134 3.85 20.09 7.86
N GLY A 135 3.23 20.50 8.96
CA GLY A 135 3.94 21.08 10.11
C GLY A 135 4.47 20.05 11.10
N ASN A 136 5.36 20.47 11.99
CA ASN A 136 5.99 19.62 13.02
C ASN A 136 4.98 18.89 13.91
N ARG A 137 3.78 19.47 14.14
CA ARG A 137 2.71 18.81 14.91
C ARG A 137 2.22 17.54 14.21
N MET A 138 2.11 17.57 12.88
CA MET A 138 1.68 16.41 12.10
C MET A 138 2.76 15.34 12.09
N ILE A 139 4.02 15.73 11.87
CA ILE A 139 5.16 14.80 11.93
C ILE A 139 5.16 14.06 13.27
N LYS A 140 4.99 14.78 14.39
CA LYS A 140 4.91 14.16 15.71
C LYS A 140 3.74 13.19 15.86
N LYS A 141 2.56 13.49 15.30
CA LYS A 141 1.42 12.56 15.30
C LYS A 141 1.71 11.29 14.50
N ILE A 142 2.40 11.43 13.37
CA ILE A 142 2.86 10.28 12.55
C ILE A 142 3.82 9.41 13.37
N GLU A 143 4.82 10.02 14.01
CA GLU A 143 5.76 9.31 14.90
C GLU A 143 5.02 8.55 16.02
N GLU A 144 4.05 9.19 16.66
CA GLU A 144 3.24 8.55 17.72
C GLU A 144 2.40 7.37 17.20
N LEU A 145 1.99 7.41 15.93
CA LEU A 145 1.13 6.37 15.34
C LEU A 145 1.92 5.14 14.90
N ILE A 146 3.17 5.32 14.43
CA ILE A 146 4.02 4.22 13.95
C ILE A 146 4.82 3.53 15.07
N ASN A 147 5.09 4.22 16.18
CA ASN A 147 5.82 3.63 17.30
C ASN A 147 5.02 2.54 17.99
N GLU A 148 5.73 1.55 18.54
CA GLU A 148 5.11 0.54 19.39
C GLU A 148 4.37 1.19 20.56
N ILE A 149 3.18 0.69 20.82
CA ILE A 149 2.33 1.21 21.90
C ILE A 149 2.77 0.53 23.20
N ASP A 150 3.63 1.22 23.96
CA ASP A 150 4.05 0.78 25.29
C ASP A 150 2.88 0.96 26.29
N GLU A 151 2.29 -0.15 26.70
CA GLU A 151 1.21 -0.17 27.69
C GLU A 151 1.59 0.59 28.97
N ASN A 152 2.85 0.55 29.38
CA ASN A 152 3.32 1.24 30.60
C ASN A 152 3.15 2.76 30.52
N LYS A 153 3.24 3.35 29.32
CA LYS A 153 2.99 4.80 29.14
C LYS A 153 1.54 5.19 29.40
N TYR A 154 0.61 4.23 29.32
CA TYR A 154 -0.83 4.46 29.39
C TYR A 154 -1.48 3.87 30.66
N ASN A 155 -0.71 3.34 31.61
CA ASN A 155 -1.19 2.74 32.86
C ASN A 155 -2.22 3.61 33.62
N LYS A 156 -2.12 4.95 33.50
CA LYS A 156 -3.04 5.90 34.13
C LYS A 156 -4.25 6.26 33.24
N ASN A 157 -4.29 5.80 32.00
CA ASN A 157 -5.36 6.10 31.05
C ASN A 157 -5.63 4.93 30.08
N PRO A 158 -6.28 3.85 30.57
CA PRO A 158 -6.57 2.65 29.76
C PRO A 158 -7.40 2.93 28.51
N LYS A 159 -8.32 3.92 28.57
CA LYS A 159 -9.12 4.30 27.38
C LYS A 159 -8.24 4.89 26.26
N LEU A 160 -7.24 5.68 26.63
CA LEU A 160 -6.32 6.24 25.64
C LEU A 160 -5.44 5.15 25.02
N PHE A 161 -5.01 4.17 25.83
CA PHE A 161 -4.29 3.00 25.32
C PHE A 161 -5.12 2.24 24.29
N GLU A 162 -6.40 1.97 24.59
CA GLU A 162 -7.31 1.28 23.66
C GLU A 162 -7.47 2.06 22.33
N ILE A 163 -7.66 3.38 22.42
CA ILE A 163 -7.78 4.24 21.23
C ILE A 163 -6.50 4.19 20.38
N LYS A 164 -5.33 4.32 21.00
CA LYS A 164 -4.05 4.30 20.28
C LYS A 164 -3.77 2.94 19.65
N THR A 165 -4.04 1.85 20.37
CA THR A 165 -3.92 0.48 19.86
C THR A 165 -4.84 0.27 18.65
N LYS A 166 -6.08 0.74 18.71
CA LYS A 166 -7.01 0.67 17.60
C LYS A 166 -6.48 1.44 16.38
N GLN A 167 -6.02 2.68 16.56
CA GLN A 167 -5.47 3.49 15.46
C GLN A 167 -4.24 2.84 14.82
N HIS A 168 -3.34 2.28 15.63
CA HIS A 168 -2.18 1.54 15.12
C HIS A 168 -2.59 0.30 14.30
N ASN A 169 -3.53 -0.49 14.82
CA ASN A 169 -4.05 -1.66 14.12
C ASN A 169 -4.73 -1.30 12.79
N GLU A 170 -5.47 -0.19 12.76
CA GLU A 170 -6.07 0.34 11.54
C GLU A 170 -5.01 0.78 10.53
N LEU A 171 -3.94 1.46 10.97
CA LEU A 171 -2.78 1.81 10.12
C LEU A 171 -2.15 0.55 9.51
N VAL A 172 -1.84 -0.46 10.34
CA VAL A 172 -1.23 -1.71 9.86
C VAL A 172 -2.09 -2.37 8.79
N LYS A 173 -3.43 -2.42 9.02
CA LYS A 173 -4.38 -2.96 8.04
C LYS A 173 -4.39 -2.16 6.73
N VAL A 174 -4.58 -0.84 6.80
CA VAL A 174 -4.69 0.01 5.60
C VAL A 174 -3.40 0.01 4.80
N LYS A 175 -2.24 0.17 5.47
CA LYS A 175 -0.93 0.10 4.82
C LYS A 175 -0.69 -1.27 4.15
N GLY A 176 -0.97 -2.37 4.85
CA GLY A 176 -0.79 -3.72 4.31
C GLY A 176 -1.67 -3.98 3.10
N LEU A 177 -2.93 -3.51 3.15
CA LEU A 177 -3.86 -3.61 2.01
C LEU A 177 -3.43 -2.72 0.84
N LEU A 178 -2.98 -1.47 1.09
CA LEU A 178 -2.44 -0.59 0.06
C LEU A 178 -1.24 -1.25 -0.64
N HIS A 179 -0.28 -1.76 0.14
CA HIS A 179 0.89 -2.46 -0.37
C HIS A 179 0.50 -3.65 -1.27
N ARG A 180 -0.48 -4.45 -0.82
CA ARG A 180 -0.99 -5.58 -1.59
C ARG A 180 -1.63 -5.13 -2.92
N CYS A 181 -2.44 -4.06 -2.89
CA CYS A 181 -3.10 -3.52 -4.08
C CYS A 181 -2.08 -2.97 -5.08
N ASP A 182 -1.12 -2.18 -4.61
CA ASP A 182 -0.07 -1.59 -5.44
C ASP A 182 0.83 -2.66 -6.09
N TYR A 183 1.30 -3.65 -5.31
CA TYR A 183 2.13 -4.73 -5.86
C TYR A 183 1.39 -5.56 -6.89
N SER A 184 0.12 -5.90 -6.64
CA SER A 184 -0.71 -6.64 -7.59
C SER A 184 -0.93 -5.84 -8.89
N ALA A 185 -1.19 -4.52 -8.78
CA ALA A 185 -1.36 -3.64 -9.91
C ALA A 185 -0.05 -3.43 -10.69
N SER A 186 1.08 -3.30 -9.98
CA SER A 186 2.41 -3.15 -10.56
C SER A 186 2.89 -4.40 -11.29
N ALA A 187 2.57 -5.59 -10.76
CA ALA A 187 2.87 -6.89 -11.36
C ALA A 187 1.86 -7.29 -12.45
N GLU A 188 0.79 -6.52 -12.65
CA GLU A 188 -0.31 -6.82 -13.59
C GLU A 188 -0.94 -8.20 -13.33
N THR A 189 -1.03 -8.60 -12.04
CA THR A 189 -1.62 -9.86 -11.58
C THR A 189 -2.96 -9.61 -10.89
N ASP A 190 -3.79 -10.64 -10.83
CA ASP A 190 -5.00 -10.59 -10.00
C ASP A 190 -4.63 -10.51 -8.52
N ILE A 191 -5.34 -9.64 -7.77
CA ILE A 191 -5.11 -9.48 -6.33
C ILE A 191 -5.64 -10.68 -5.54
N GLU A 192 -6.70 -11.29 -6.05
CA GLU A 192 -7.30 -12.51 -5.53
C GLU A 192 -7.86 -13.35 -6.67
N TYR A 193 -7.78 -14.65 -6.51
CA TYR A 193 -8.37 -15.60 -7.43
C TYR A 193 -9.75 -16.09 -6.93
N PRO A 194 -10.65 -16.57 -7.82
CA PRO A 194 -11.85 -17.29 -7.40
C PRO A 194 -11.53 -18.47 -6.47
N ALA A 195 -12.46 -18.82 -5.59
CA ALA A 195 -12.25 -19.90 -4.61
C ALA A 195 -11.86 -21.25 -5.25
N ASP A 196 -12.39 -21.53 -6.44
CA ASP A 196 -12.11 -22.74 -7.23
C ASP A 196 -10.79 -22.71 -8.02
N TYR A 197 -10.16 -21.51 -8.15
CA TYR A 197 -8.94 -21.33 -8.93
C TYR A 197 -7.79 -22.25 -8.48
N LEU A 198 -7.58 -22.40 -7.17
CA LEU A 198 -6.52 -23.25 -6.64
C LEU A 198 -6.74 -24.71 -7.01
N THR A 199 -7.97 -25.20 -6.89
CA THR A 199 -8.34 -26.57 -7.26
C THR A 199 -8.10 -26.82 -8.74
N ASP A 200 -8.53 -25.92 -9.62
CA ASP A 200 -8.32 -26.04 -11.07
C ASP A 200 -6.82 -26.02 -11.42
N LYS A 201 -6.04 -25.15 -10.77
CA LYS A 201 -4.58 -25.10 -10.97
C LYS A 201 -3.89 -26.37 -10.53
N LEU A 202 -4.24 -26.92 -9.37
CA LEU A 202 -3.70 -28.16 -8.86
C LEU A 202 -4.04 -29.35 -9.77
N ASP A 203 -5.28 -29.43 -10.21
CA ASP A 203 -5.73 -30.47 -11.12
C ASP A 203 -5.02 -30.41 -12.48
N ASN A 204 -4.80 -29.21 -13.02
CA ASN A 204 -4.07 -29.02 -14.26
C ASN A 204 -2.58 -29.37 -14.09
N MET A 205 -1.95 -28.99 -12.98
CA MET A 205 -0.58 -29.35 -12.64
C MET A 205 -0.42 -30.87 -12.54
N MET A 206 -1.37 -31.57 -11.90
CA MET A 206 -1.34 -33.03 -11.82
C MET A 206 -1.46 -33.66 -13.20
N LYS A 207 -2.37 -33.17 -14.07
CA LYS A 207 -2.49 -33.66 -15.44
C LYS A 207 -1.18 -33.51 -16.25
N GLU A 208 -0.48 -32.40 -16.08
CA GLU A 208 0.84 -32.20 -16.74
C GLU A 208 1.90 -33.22 -16.22
N TRP A 209 1.97 -33.43 -14.91
CA TRP A 209 2.86 -34.39 -14.33
C TRP A 209 2.57 -35.85 -14.81
N GLN A 210 1.28 -36.18 -14.95
CA GLN A 210 0.86 -37.52 -15.43
C GLN A 210 1.18 -37.74 -16.90
N LYS A 211 1.47 -36.72 -17.70
CA LYS A 211 2.00 -36.89 -19.06
C LYS A 211 3.39 -37.51 -19.06
N GLU A 212 4.24 -37.14 -18.07
CA GLU A 212 5.59 -37.62 -17.93
C GLU A 212 5.68 -38.88 -17.03
N LYS A 213 4.81 -38.94 -16.01
CA LYS A 213 4.73 -40.00 -15.00
C LYS A 213 3.27 -40.38 -14.79
N PRO A 214 2.76 -41.35 -15.53
CA PRO A 214 1.33 -41.77 -15.47
C PRO A 214 0.84 -42.16 -14.07
N GLU A 215 1.78 -42.65 -13.20
CA GLU A 215 1.50 -42.99 -11.81
C GLU A 215 1.51 -41.85 -10.83
N ALA A 216 1.79 -40.63 -11.28
CA ALA A 216 1.80 -39.47 -10.41
C ALA A 216 0.41 -39.22 -9.79
N GLY A 217 0.38 -38.98 -8.49
CA GLY A 217 -0.83 -38.71 -7.72
C GLY A 217 -0.52 -37.95 -6.43
N TRP A 218 -1.57 -37.42 -5.83
CA TRP A 218 -1.46 -36.74 -4.54
C TRP A 218 -1.20 -37.78 -3.44
N ASN A 219 -0.28 -37.51 -2.51
CA ASN A 219 -0.23 -38.27 -1.27
C ASN A 219 -1.44 -37.92 -0.36
N GLU A 220 -1.63 -38.69 0.71
CA GLU A 220 -2.80 -38.55 1.59
C GLU A 220 -2.95 -37.12 2.18
N LEU A 221 -1.83 -36.51 2.59
CA LEU A 221 -1.82 -35.17 3.14
C LEU A 221 -2.16 -34.10 2.06
N GLN A 222 -1.56 -34.23 0.90
CA GLN A 222 -1.83 -33.33 -0.23
C GLN A 222 -3.28 -33.42 -0.69
N GLU A 223 -3.83 -34.66 -0.77
CA GLU A 223 -5.23 -34.86 -1.12
C GLU A 223 -6.18 -34.32 -0.04
N PHE A 224 -5.81 -34.45 1.24
CA PHE A 224 -6.55 -33.83 2.34
C PHE A 224 -6.59 -32.31 2.18
N CYS A 225 -5.42 -31.67 2.03
CA CYS A 225 -5.33 -30.20 1.85
C CYS A 225 -6.10 -29.73 0.61
N ARG A 226 -6.05 -30.48 -0.50
CA ARG A 226 -6.77 -30.16 -1.73
C ARG A 226 -8.30 -30.15 -1.55
N LYS A 227 -8.82 -31.04 -0.70
CA LYS A 227 -10.27 -31.15 -0.39
C LYS A 227 -10.75 -30.12 0.62
N HIS A 228 -9.87 -29.48 1.37
CA HIS A 228 -10.19 -28.54 2.44
C HIS A 228 -9.61 -27.15 2.17
N THR A 229 -9.71 -26.67 0.93
CA THR A 229 -9.17 -25.37 0.50
C THR A 229 -9.85 -24.18 1.17
N ASP A 230 -11.08 -24.35 1.67
CA ASP A 230 -11.86 -23.32 2.35
C ASP A 230 -11.61 -23.26 3.85
N ASP A 231 -10.82 -24.18 4.38
CA ASP A 231 -10.51 -24.30 5.80
C ASP A 231 -9.15 -23.70 6.12
N ASN A 232 -9.02 -23.12 7.33
CA ASN A 232 -7.72 -22.78 7.89
C ASN A 232 -7.07 -24.05 8.46
N ILE A 233 -6.14 -24.65 7.73
CA ILE A 233 -5.50 -25.90 8.10
C ILE A 233 -4.12 -25.63 8.70
N ILE A 234 -3.85 -26.16 9.89
CA ILE A 234 -2.52 -26.23 10.49
C ILE A 234 -2.03 -27.68 10.36
N VAL A 235 -0.98 -27.89 9.59
CA VAL A 235 -0.31 -29.19 9.47
C VAL A 235 0.84 -29.24 10.46
N THR A 236 0.77 -30.16 11.42
CA THR A 236 1.88 -30.47 12.32
C THR A 236 2.54 -31.75 11.85
N ALA A 237 3.83 -31.70 11.53
CA ALA A 237 4.66 -32.86 11.17
C ALA A 237 5.37 -33.40 12.41
#